data_a711e5e7cadc934e3981bbc999d7ae20
#
_entry.id   a711e5e7cadc934e3981bbc999d7ae20
#
_cell.length_a   1.000
_cell.length_b   1.000
_cell.length_c   1.000
_cell.angle_alpha   90.00
_cell.angle_beta   90.00
_cell.angle_gamma   90.00
#
_symmetry.space_group_name_H-M   'P 1'
#
loop_
_entity.id
_entity.type
_entity.pdbx_description
1 polymer ?
#
loop_
_entity_poly.entity_id
_entity_poly.type
_entity_poly.pdbx_seq_one_letter_code
_entity_poly.pdbx_strand_id
1 'polypeptide(L)'
;MSRPDESGYAPADGVEVYWESRGAGGTPLVLVHGGYGLTSDFDSLADSWSTDRRVIAIELEGHGHTRATGRPFRWETFGDSIAGVITHLGLGQVDLLGYSLGGGASLRCAIQYPGLVRRLVLICAPHRREAWFPEIRAAFDGMGADSLFDQLRHSPMFAAWQKVAPDPESFPPLIDATGDLLRQPYDWSAQVAGLAMPVMLIYADADSIPPAAAAEFFGLLGGGQRDANWDGSLRPASRLAVLPGRTHYDMLAAPALPEIVTAFTG
;
A
#
# COMPACT_ATOMS: atom_id res chain seq x y z
N MET A 1 -10.66 19.45 3.08
CA MET A 1 -10.03 18.55 2.10
C MET A 1 -10.05 19.25 0.75
N SER A 2 -8.90 19.43 0.13
CA SER A 2 -8.80 20.01 -1.20
C SER A 2 -9.29 19.00 -2.22
N ARG A 3 -9.85 19.48 -3.33
CA ARG A 3 -10.15 18.62 -4.47
C ARG A 3 -8.82 18.22 -5.13
N PRO A 4 -8.74 17.03 -5.78
CA PRO A 4 -7.60 16.72 -6.64
C PRO A 4 -7.48 17.75 -7.77
N ASP A 5 -6.25 18.04 -8.20
CA ASP A 5 -6.00 18.94 -9.33
C ASP A 5 -6.39 18.26 -10.65
N GLU A 6 -6.17 16.95 -10.72
CA GLU A 6 -6.51 16.10 -11.87
C GLU A 6 -7.00 14.74 -11.38
N SER A 7 -7.86 14.10 -12.15
CA SER A 7 -8.26 12.70 -11.97
C SER A 7 -8.59 12.06 -13.31
N GLY A 8 -8.54 10.75 -13.38
CA GLY A 8 -8.85 10.03 -14.60
C GLY A 8 -8.68 8.53 -14.45
N TYR A 9 -8.66 7.85 -15.58
CA TYR A 9 -8.44 6.41 -15.66
C TYR A 9 -7.19 6.11 -16.49
N ALA A 10 -6.43 5.13 -16.06
CA ALA A 10 -5.26 4.63 -16.76
C ALA A 10 -5.52 3.16 -17.17
N PRO A 11 -5.40 2.81 -18.46
CA PRO A 11 -5.45 1.42 -18.89
C PRO A 11 -4.20 0.70 -18.38
N ALA A 12 -4.39 -0.27 -17.50
CA ALA A 12 -3.32 -1.01 -16.87
C ALA A 12 -3.71 -2.49 -16.72
N ASP A 13 -3.03 -3.39 -17.40
CA ASP A 13 -3.25 -4.83 -17.32
C ASP A 13 -4.75 -5.25 -17.49
N GLY A 14 -5.45 -4.62 -18.45
CA GLY A 14 -6.86 -4.91 -18.73
C GLY A 14 -7.88 -4.28 -17.76
N VAL A 15 -7.41 -3.42 -16.87
CA VAL A 15 -8.23 -2.65 -15.91
C VAL A 15 -8.11 -1.17 -16.22
N GLU A 16 -9.21 -0.43 -16.15
CA GLU A 16 -9.22 1.03 -16.15
C GLU A 16 -9.05 1.51 -14.71
N VAL A 17 -7.79 1.71 -14.29
CA VAL A 17 -7.42 2.07 -12.91
C VAL A 17 -7.65 3.56 -12.69
N TYR A 18 -8.51 3.88 -11.72
CA TYR A 18 -8.77 5.26 -11.32
C TYR A 18 -7.58 5.84 -10.56
N TRP A 19 -7.26 7.10 -10.86
CA TRP A 19 -6.23 7.86 -10.18
C TRP A 19 -6.64 9.30 -9.93
N GLU A 20 -6.06 9.89 -8.89
CA GLU A 20 -6.13 11.31 -8.55
C GLU A 20 -4.73 11.87 -8.37
N SER A 21 -4.54 13.15 -8.71
CA SER A 21 -3.25 13.82 -8.60
C SER A 21 -3.40 15.18 -7.93
N ARG A 22 -2.41 15.51 -7.08
CA ARG A 22 -2.26 16.82 -6.44
C ARG A 22 -0.82 17.29 -6.55
N GLY A 23 -0.63 18.62 -6.65
CA GLY A 23 0.69 19.24 -6.74
C GLY A 23 1.40 18.99 -8.07
N ALA A 24 2.62 19.48 -8.16
CA ALA A 24 3.45 19.37 -9.35
C ALA A 24 4.95 19.39 -9.01
N GLY A 25 5.78 18.98 -9.97
CA GLY A 25 7.24 18.97 -9.80
C GLY A 25 7.77 17.81 -9.00
N GLY A 26 9.01 17.90 -8.57
CA GLY A 26 9.70 16.89 -7.74
C GLY A 26 9.67 15.46 -8.28
N THR A 27 10.18 14.52 -7.51
CA THR A 27 9.97 13.09 -7.78
C THR A 27 8.53 12.71 -7.42
N PRO A 28 7.74 12.14 -8.34
CA PRO A 28 6.35 11.77 -8.05
C PRO A 28 6.25 10.76 -6.90
N LEU A 29 5.23 10.92 -6.05
CA LEU A 29 4.87 9.98 -4.99
C LEU A 29 3.56 9.30 -5.37
N VAL A 30 3.59 7.98 -5.56
CA VAL A 30 2.39 7.16 -5.84
C VAL A 30 1.91 6.51 -4.56
N LEU A 31 0.62 6.63 -4.26
CA LEU A 31 -0.05 6.15 -3.05
C LEU A 31 -1.04 5.04 -3.40
N VAL A 32 -0.96 3.92 -2.66
CA VAL A 32 -1.84 2.75 -2.85
C VAL A 32 -2.52 2.40 -1.53
N HIS A 33 -3.86 2.48 -1.52
CA HIS A 33 -4.71 2.29 -0.34
C HIS A 33 -4.73 0.84 0.19
N GLY A 34 -5.23 0.66 1.40
CA GLY A 34 -5.48 -0.65 2.02
C GLY A 34 -6.71 -1.37 1.48
N GLY A 35 -6.99 -2.56 2.00
CA GLY A 35 -8.20 -3.31 1.63
C GLY A 35 -9.47 -2.49 1.87
N TYR A 36 -10.39 -2.48 0.89
CA TYR A 36 -11.64 -1.70 0.86
C TYR A 36 -11.47 -0.18 0.93
N GLY A 37 -10.22 0.32 0.80
CA GLY A 37 -9.89 1.74 0.83
C GLY A 37 -10.15 2.45 -0.50
N LEU A 38 -9.95 3.77 -0.46
CA LEU A 38 -10.12 4.70 -1.58
C LEU A 38 -8.93 5.66 -1.66
N THR A 39 -8.83 6.41 -2.77
CA THR A 39 -7.88 7.54 -2.88
C THR A 39 -8.06 8.55 -1.75
N SER A 40 -9.30 8.77 -1.30
CA SER A 40 -9.64 9.72 -0.23
C SER A 40 -9.09 9.36 1.15
N ASP A 41 -8.65 8.13 1.39
CA ASP A 41 -7.98 7.73 2.63
C ASP A 41 -6.67 8.49 2.84
N PHE A 42 -6.09 9.00 1.76
CA PHE A 42 -4.85 9.77 1.78
C PHE A 42 -5.04 11.28 1.71
N ASP A 43 -6.25 11.83 1.66
CA ASP A 43 -6.49 13.26 1.39
C ASP A 43 -5.62 14.20 2.22
N SER A 44 -5.62 14.04 3.55
CA SER A 44 -4.83 14.90 4.43
C SER A 44 -3.31 14.70 4.28
N LEU A 45 -2.88 13.51 3.97
CA LEU A 45 -1.48 13.16 3.74
C LEU A 45 -1.02 13.68 2.37
N ALA A 46 -1.83 13.47 1.34
CA ALA A 46 -1.57 13.97 -0.01
C ALA A 46 -1.45 15.49 -0.04
N ASP A 47 -2.33 16.21 0.67
CA ASP A 47 -2.24 17.68 0.80
C ASP A 47 -0.89 18.12 1.41
N SER A 48 -0.39 17.39 2.42
CA SER A 48 0.89 17.73 3.04
C SER A 48 2.11 17.41 2.16
N TRP A 49 2.03 16.36 1.32
CA TRP A 49 3.13 15.92 0.47
C TRP A 49 3.14 16.59 -0.91
N SER A 50 2.02 17.22 -1.33
CA SER A 50 1.90 17.86 -2.66
C SER A 50 2.44 19.27 -2.75
N THR A 51 3.07 19.78 -1.69
CA THR A 51 3.61 21.16 -1.64
C THR A 51 4.79 21.37 -2.59
N ASP A 52 5.58 20.35 -2.86
CA ASP A 52 6.83 20.40 -3.62
C ASP A 52 7.01 19.27 -4.64
N ARG A 53 6.01 18.39 -4.75
CA ARG A 53 6.01 17.24 -5.67
C ARG A 53 4.61 16.90 -6.18
N ARG A 54 4.55 16.15 -7.27
CA ARG A 54 3.31 15.54 -7.72
C ARG A 54 3.01 14.29 -6.87
N VAL A 55 1.83 14.24 -6.27
CA VAL A 55 1.32 13.09 -5.49
C VAL A 55 0.16 12.46 -6.27
N ILE A 56 0.22 11.17 -6.51
CA ILE A 56 -0.78 10.42 -7.25
C ILE A 56 -1.35 9.31 -6.35
N ALA A 57 -2.64 9.35 -6.04
CA ALA A 57 -3.33 8.24 -5.38
C ALA A 57 -4.06 7.39 -6.42
N ILE A 58 -4.01 6.07 -6.30
CA ILE A 58 -4.65 5.12 -7.22
C ILE A 58 -5.59 4.19 -6.48
N GLU A 59 -6.62 3.69 -7.17
CA GLU A 59 -7.55 2.68 -6.64
C GLU A 59 -7.32 1.33 -7.31
N LEU A 60 -7.03 0.32 -6.49
CA LEU A 60 -6.84 -1.05 -6.97
C LEU A 60 -8.13 -1.62 -7.59
N GLU A 61 -8.00 -2.62 -8.45
CA GLU A 61 -9.12 -3.30 -9.10
C GLU A 61 -10.20 -3.70 -8.09
N GLY A 62 -11.46 -3.38 -8.40
CA GLY A 62 -12.63 -3.62 -7.55
C GLY A 62 -12.86 -2.59 -6.45
N HIS A 63 -11.93 -1.64 -6.24
CA HIS A 63 -12.05 -0.62 -5.21
C HIS A 63 -12.53 0.72 -5.80
N GLY A 64 -13.41 1.38 -5.07
CA GLY A 64 -13.89 2.72 -5.40
C GLY A 64 -14.39 2.86 -6.84
N HIS A 65 -13.78 3.78 -7.58
CA HIS A 65 -14.11 4.06 -8.99
C HIS A 65 -13.59 2.97 -9.94
N THR A 66 -12.61 2.16 -9.53
CA THR A 66 -11.98 1.12 -10.36
C THR A 66 -12.85 -0.14 -10.40
N ARG A 67 -13.45 -0.44 -11.55
CA ARG A 67 -14.28 -1.64 -11.72
C ARG A 67 -13.45 -2.93 -11.58
N ALA A 68 -14.06 -3.96 -10.99
CA ALA A 68 -13.55 -5.31 -11.08
C ALA A 68 -13.83 -5.87 -12.49
N THR A 69 -12.88 -6.61 -13.04
CA THR A 69 -13.02 -7.30 -14.35
C THR A 69 -13.62 -8.70 -14.22
N GLY A 70 -13.82 -9.18 -12.99
CA GLY A 70 -14.28 -10.53 -12.70
C GLY A 70 -13.18 -11.60 -12.72
N ARG A 71 -11.92 -11.20 -12.96
CA ARG A 71 -10.77 -12.08 -12.81
C ARG A 71 -10.40 -12.29 -11.33
N PRO A 72 -9.80 -13.43 -10.96
CA PRO A 72 -9.28 -13.62 -9.62
C PRO A 72 -8.21 -12.58 -9.28
N PHE A 73 -8.27 -11.99 -8.08
CA PHE A 73 -7.23 -11.10 -7.60
C PHE A 73 -5.92 -11.86 -7.38
N ARG A 74 -4.82 -11.25 -7.81
CA ARG A 74 -3.46 -11.75 -7.60
C ARG A 74 -2.53 -10.59 -7.25
N TRP A 75 -1.55 -10.85 -6.42
CA TRP A 75 -0.53 -9.85 -6.09
C TRP A 75 0.19 -9.35 -7.33
N GLU A 76 0.47 -10.26 -8.27
CA GLU A 76 1.14 -9.96 -9.54
C GLU A 76 0.34 -8.97 -10.37
N THR A 77 -0.95 -9.19 -10.55
CA THR A 77 -1.81 -8.30 -11.36
C THR A 77 -2.02 -6.94 -10.71
N PHE A 78 -2.02 -6.86 -9.37
CA PHE A 78 -2.01 -5.57 -8.69
C PHE A 78 -0.68 -4.83 -8.90
N GLY A 79 0.45 -5.55 -8.86
CA GLY A 79 1.76 -4.99 -9.22
C GLY A 79 1.80 -4.47 -10.66
N ASP A 80 1.25 -5.24 -11.61
CA ASP A 80 1.15 -4.86 -13.03
C ASP A 80 0.27 -3.63 -13.22
N SER A 81 -0.86 -3.55 -12.50
CA SER A 81 -1.75 -2.37 -12.53
C SER A 81 -1.06 -1.10 -12.04
N ILE A 82 -0.31 -1.17 -10.93
CA ILE A 82 0.48 -0.03 -10.42
C ILE A 82 1.51 0.41 -11.46
N ALA A 83 2.28 -0.52 -12.02
CA ALA A 83 3.28 -0.24 -13.04
C ALA A 83 2.65 0.35 -14.32
N GLY A 84 1.47 -0.14 -14.71
CA GLY A 84 0.70 0.38 -15.83
C GLY A 84 0.29 1.85 -15.64
N VAL A 85 -0.20 2.22 -14.46
CA VAL A 85 -0.52 3.63 -14.15
C VAL A 85 0.72 4.52 -14.20
N ILE A 86 1.83 4.09 -13.57
CA ILE A 86 3.11 4.84 -13.60
C ILE A 86 3.56 5.09 -15.04
N THR A 87 3.46 4.06 -15.88
CA THR A 87 3.86 4.13 -17.29
C THR A 87 2.92 5.00 -18.12
N HIS A 88 1.59 4.83 -17.94
CA HIS A 88 0.57 5.59 -18.67
C HIS A 88 0.69 7.10 -18.40
N LEU A 89 0.94 7.48 -17.17
CA LEU A 89 1.11 8.88 -16.77
C LEU A 89 2.50 9.44 -17.08
N GLY A 90 3.41 8.64 -17.63
CA GLY A 90 4.76 9.07 -18.00
C GLY A 90 5.61 9.55 -16.81
N LEU A 91 5.42 8.96 -15.62
CA LEU A 91 6.03 9.46 -14.39
C LEU A 91 7.54 9.16 -14.26
N GLY A 92 8.06 8.24 -15.07
CA GLY A 92 9.43 7.74 -14.92
C GLY A 92 9.61 6.93 -13.63
N GLN A 93 10.70 7.16 -12.91
CA GLN A 93 10.89 6.59 -11.57
C GLN A 93 10.10 7.37 -10.52
N VAL A 94 9.40 6.64 -9.65
CA VAL A 94 8.57 7.20 -8.58
C VAL A 94 9.02 6.75 -7.20
N ASP A 95 8.65 7.51 -6.17
CA ASP A 95 8.52 6.96 -4.83
C ASP A 95 7.16 6.28 -4.73
N LEU A 96 7.13 5.05 -4.24
CA LEU A 96 5.91 4.25 -4.15
C LEU A 96 5.58 3.99 -2.68
N LEU A 97 4.38 4.37 -2.25
CA LEU A 97 3.88 4.13 -0.90
C LEU A 97 2.64 3.25 -0.95
N GLY A 98 2.65 2.17 -0.21
CA GLY A 98 1.49 1.30 -0.05
C GLY A 98 1.15 1.03 1.41
N TYR A 99 -0.16 1.01 1.70
CA TYR A 99 -0.68 0.69 3.02
C TYR A 99 -1.41 -0.66 3.00
N SER A 100 -1.08 -1.55 3.97
CA SER A 100 -1.78 -2.83 4.14
C SER A 100 -1.85 -3.66 2.85
N LEU A 101 -3.02 -3.92 2.28
CA LEU A 101 -3.22 -4.57 0.98
C LEU A 101 -2.41 -3.86 -0.13
N GLY A 102 -2.51 -2.53 -0.19
CA GLY A 102 -1.74 -1.71 -1.12
C GLY A 102 -0.23 -1.79 -0.87
N GLY A 103 0.18 -2.05 0.37
CA GLY A 103 1.58 -2.31 0.69
C GLY A 103 2.09 -3.61 0.08
N GLY A 104 1.30 -4.68 0.14
CA GLY A 104 1.59 -5.94 -0.54
C GLY A 104 1.65 -5.77 -2.06
N ALA A 105 0.68 -5.06 -2.65
CA ALA A 105 0.65 -4.73 -4.07
C ALA A 105 1.87 -3.88 -4.50
N SER A 106 2.25 -2.88 -3.69
CA SER A 106 3.41 -2.03 -3.94
C SER A 106 4.73 -2.78 -3.83
N LEU A 107 4.87 -3.67 -2.85
CA LEU A 107 6.02 -4.55 -2.74
C LEU A 107 6.13 -5.46 -3.97
N ARG A 108 5.01 -6.02 -4.40
CA ARG A 108 4.98 -6.87 -5.60
C ARG A 108 5.34 -6.08 -6.86
N CYS A 109 4.83 -4.85 -7.01
CA CYS A 109 5.24 -3.94 -8.10
C CYS A 109 6.76 -3.68 -8.08
N ALA A 110 7.34 -3.38 -6.92
CA ALA A 110 8.78 -3.12 -6.79
C ALA A 110 9.64 -4.36 -7.13
N ILE A 111 9.15 -5.55 -6.83
CA ILE A 111 9.79 -6.82 -7.21
C ILE A 111 9.73 -7.05 -8.73
N GLN A 112 8.57 -6.83 -9.36
CA GLN A 112 8.36 -7.07 -10.79
C GLN A 112 9.01 -5.97 -11.66
N TYR A 113 8.97 -4.72 -11.20
CA TYR A 113 9.39 -3.53 -11.94
C TYR A 113 10.37 -2.65 -11.15
N PRO A 114 11.54 -3.19 -10.74
CA PRO A 114 12.46 -2.46 -9.86
C PRO A 114 12.97 -1.15 -10.48
N GLY A 115 12.96 -1.04 -11.82
CA GLY A 115 13.35 0.18 -12.53
C GLY A 115 12.35 1.34 -12.42
N LEU A 116 11.10 1.08 -12.02
CA LEU A 116 10.07 2.12 -11.85
C LEU A 116 10.07 2.72 -10.43
N VAL A 117 10.66 2.04 -9.44
CA VAL A 117 10.60 2.46 -8.04
C VAL A 117 11.94 3.00 -7.59
N ARG A 118 12.00 4.29 -7.23
CA ARG A 118 13.18 4.94 -6.66
C ARG A 118 13.35 4.62 -5.17
N ARG A 119 12.26 4.73 -4.43
CA ARG A 119 12.14 4.39 -3.00
C ARG A 119 10.79 3.77 -2.73
N LEU A 120 10.74 2.80 -1.84
CA LEU A 120 9.52 2.09 -1.46
C LEU A 120 9.18 2.36 0.00
N VAL A 121 7.94 2.78 0.27
CA VAL A 121 7.41 2.94 1.62
C VAL A 121 6.30 1.93 1.84
N LEU A 122 6.44 1.08 2.83
CA LEU A 122 5.46 0.06 3.19
C LEU A 122 4.92 0.33 4.59
N ILE A 123 3.63 0.59 4.66
CA ILE A 123 2.93 0.82 5.92
C ILE A 123 2.11 -0.41 6.26
N CYS A 124 2.39 -1.06 7.39
CA CYS A 124 1.64 -2.22 7.92
C CYS A 124 1.49 -3.35 6.88
N ALA A 125 2.55 -3.68 6.15
CA ALA A 125 2.53 -4.71 5.12
C ALA A 125 3.69 -5.70 5.28
N PRO A 126 3.43 -7.02 5.33
CA PRO A 126 4.47 -8.03 5.48
C PRO A 126 4.97 -8.50 4.10
N HIS A 127 6.14 -9.13 4.10
CA HIS A 127 6.74 -9.75 2.91
C HIS A 127 6.31 -11.21 2.69
N ARG A 128 5.59 -11.80 3.65
CA ARG A 128 5.08 -13.17 3.59
C ARG A 128 3.79 -13.32 4.41
N ARG A 129 2.95 -14.27 4.04
CA ARG A 129 1.66 -14.49 4.70
C ARG A 129 1.82 -14.88 6.18
N GLU A 130 2.82 -15.67 6.51
CA GLU A 130 3.09 -16.15 7.88
C GLU A 130 3.55 -15.04 8.83
N ALA A 131 3.87 -13.86 8.33
CA ALA A 131 4.23 -12.70 9.16
C ALA A 131 3.02 -12.04 9.86
N TRP A 132 1.80 -12.31 9.43
CA TRP A 132 0.59 -11.91 10.16
C TRP A 132 0.41 -12.74 11.44
N PHE A 133 -0.21 -12.16 12.47
CA PHE A 133 -0.61 -12.95 13.64
C PHE A 133 -1.49 -14.14 13.24
N PRO A 134 -1.41 -15.30 13.97
CA PRO A 134 -2.19 -16.50 13.65
C PRO A 134 -3.70 -16.24 13.56
N GLU A 135 -4.25 -15.44 14.48
CA GLU A 135 -5.66 -15.04 14.50
C GLU A 135 -6.07 -14.20 13.31
N ILE A 136 -5.17 -13.34 12.79
CA ILE A 136 -5.42 -12.56 11.58
C ILE A 136 -5.43 -13.47 10.34
N ARG A 137 -4.52 -14.43 10.26
CA ARG A 137 -4.54 -15.44 9.18
C ARG A 137 -5.80 -16.28 9.21
N ALA A 138 -6.24 -16.69 10.42
CA ALA A 138 -7.50 -17.41 10.57
C ALA A 138 -8.71 -16.57 10.15
N ALA A 139 -8.70 -15.26 10.44
CA ALA A 139 -9.73 -14.33 9.94
C ALA A 139 -9.71 -14.23 8.40
N PHE A 140 -8.54 -14.19 7.77
CA PHE A 140 -8.41 -14.22 6.31
C PHE A 140 -8.91 -15.55 5.71
N ASP A 141 -8.65 -16.68 6.37
CA ASP A 141 -9.13 -18.00 5.93
C ASP A 141 -10.66 -18.09 5.93
N GLY A 142 -11.33 -17.43 6.89
CA GLY A 142 -12.79 -17.35 6.99
C GLY A 142 -13.42 -16.15 6.26
N MET A 143 -12.64 -15.30 5.59
CA MET A 143 -13.14 -14.07 4.96
C MET A 143 -13.96 -14.37 3.71
N GLY A 144 -15.16 -13.82 3.64
CA GLY A 144 -16.07 -13.87 2.50
C GLY A 144 -17.28 -12.95 2.74
N ALA A 145 -18.07 -12.72 1.69
CA ALA A 145 -19.26 -11.87 1.78
C ALA A 145 -20.22 -12.34 2.85
N ASP A 146 -20.50 -13.64 2.92
CA ASP A 146 -21.41 -14.24 3.90
C ASP A 146 -20.99 -14.00 5.36
N SER A 147 -19.69 -13.89 5.61
CA SER A 147 -19.16 -13.72 6.98
C SER A 147 -18.93 -12.25 7.37
N LEU A 148 -18.72 -11.36 6.40
CA LEU A 148 -18.20 -10.01 6.67
C LEU A 148 -19.11 -8.89 6.18
N PHE A 149 -19.95 -9.11 5.16
CA PHE A 149 -20.73 -8.01 4.54
C PHE A 149 -21.68 -7.34 5.52
N ASP A 150 -22.41 -8.11 6.35
CA ASP A 150 -23.35 -7.54 7.32
C ASP A 150 -22.67 -6.61 8.34
N GLN A 151 -21.42 -6.87 8.68
CA GLN A 151 -20.63 -6.00 9.55
C GLN A 151 -20.15 -4.75 8.79
N LEU A 152 -19.62 -4.93 7.58
CA LEU A 152 -19.02 -3.84 6.80
C LEU A 152 -20.05 -2.86 6.24
N ARG A 153 -21.24 -3.31 5.83
CA ARG A 153 -22.28 -2.45 5.23
C ARG A 153 -22.75 -1.30 6.12
N HIS A 154 -22.44 -1.33 7.41
CA HIS A 154 -22.76 -0.26 8.36
C HIS A 154 -21.54 0.61 8.70
N SER A 155 -20.39 0.36 8.07
CA SER A 155 -19.16 1.12 8.30
C SER A 155 -19.09 2.40 7.49
N PRO A 156 -18.36 3.42 7.98
CA PRO A 156 -18.06 4.63 7.18
C PRO A 156 -17.31 4.31 5.88
N MET A 157 -16.49 3.27 5.89
CA MET A 157 -15.74 2.79 4.73
C MET A 157 -16.68 2.34 3.60
N PHE A 158 -17.66 1.48 3.90
CA PHE A 158 -18.67 1.08 2.91
C PHE A 158 -19.47 2.28 2.41
N ALA A 159 -19.89 3.18 3.30
CA ALA A 159 -20.62 4.38 2.93
C ALA A 159 -19.83 5.31 2.00
N ALA A 160 -18.51 5.39 2.18
CA ALA A 160 -17.62 6.13 1.29
C ALA A 160 -17.48 5.42 -0.08
N TRP A 161 -17.24 4.11 -0.06
CA TRP A 161 -17.13 3.29 -1.27
C TRP A 161 -18.41 3.34 -2.11
N GLN A 162 -19.59 3.19 -1.49
CA GLN A 162 -20.88 3.18 -2.17
C GLN A 162 -21.18 4.49 -2.94
N LYS A 163 -20.62 5.62 -2.49
CA LYS A 163 -20.81 6.92 -3.15
C LYS A 163 -20.09 7.04 -4.48
N VAL A 164 -19.04 6.28 -4.69
CA VAL A 164 -18.13 6.44 -5.84
C VAL A 164 -18.09 5.19 -6.73
N ALA A 165 -18.47 4.04 -6.20
CA ALA A 165 -18.42 2.78 -6.94
C ALA A 165 -19.34 2.82 -8.17
N PRO A 166 -18.82 2.44 -9.36
CA PRO A 166 -19.62 2.38 -10.58
C PRO A 166 -20.77 1.36 -10.54
N ASP A 167 -20.65 0.37 -9.64
CA ASP A 167 -21.65 -0.65 -9.38
C ASP A 167 -21.74 -0.90 -7.86
N PRO A 168 -22.75 -0.32 -7.17
CA PRO A 168 -22.91 -0.46 -5.72
C PRO A 168 -23.12 -1.90 -5.24
N GLU A 169 -23.55 -2.82 -6.11
CA GLU A 169 -23.78 -4.22 -5.78
C GLU A 169 -22.47 -5.04 -5.83
N SER A 170 -21.35 -4.46 -6.29
CA SER A 170 -20.06 -5.17 -6.41
C SER A 170 -19.26 -5.23 -5.11
N PHE A 171 -19.74 -4.70 -3.98
CA PHE A 171 -19.01 -4.77 -2.72
C PHE A 171 -18.92 -6.20 -2.11
N PRO A 172 -20.00 -7.01 -2.08
CA PRO A 172 -19.88 -8.40 -1.66
C PRO A 172 -18.89 -9.23 -2.52
N PRO A 173 -18.95 -9.18 -3.86
CA PRO A 173 -17.91 -9.78 -4.70
C PRO A 173 -16.47 -9.27 -4.41
N LEU A 174 -16.31 -8.00 -4.05
CA LEU A 174 -15.01 -7.46 -3.65
C LEU A 174 -14.51 -8.10 -2.35
N ILE A 175 -15.40 -8.35 -1.38
CA ILE A 175 -15.04 -9.08 -0.14
C ILE A 175 -14.55 -10.49 -0.47
N ASP A 176 -15.28 -11.22 -1.32
CA ASP A 176 -14.91 -12.58 -1.72
C ASP A 176 -13.57 -12.61 -2.44
N ALA A 177 -13.36 -11.75 -3.43
CA ALA A 177 -12.13 -11.67 -4.20
C ALA A 177 -10.92 -11.27 -3.31
N THR A 178 -11.13 -10.38 -2.34
CA THR A 178 -10.10 -9.98 -1.36
C THR A 178 -9.77 -11.16 -0.43
N GLY A 179 -10.79 -11.88 0.06
CA GLY A 179 -10.60 -13.08 0.86
C GLY A 179 -9.82 -14.16 0.10
N ASP A 180 -10.16 -14.39 -1.17
CA ASP A 180 -9.45 -15.34 -2.04
C ASP A 180 -7.97 -14.95 -2.22
N LEU A 181 -7.67 -13.67 -2.38
CA LEU A 181 -6.29 -13.18 -2.45
C LEU A 181 -5.53 -13.42 -1.14
N LEU A 182 -6.11 -13.04 0.00
CA LEU A 182 -5.45 -13.10 1.31
C LEU A 182 -5.26 -14.54 1.83
N ARG A 183 -6.04 -15.51 1.30
CA ARG A 183 -5.85 -16.94 1.56
C ARG A 183 -4.66 -17.53 0.79
N GLN A 184 -4.24 -16.91 -0.32
CA GLN A 184 -3.13 -17.44 -1.11
C GLN A 184 -1.84 -17.43 -0.30
N PRO A 185 -1.07 -18.52 -0.30
CA PRO A 185 0.25 -18.52 0.29
C PRO A 185 1.19 -17.65 -0.54
N TYR A 186 1.98 -16.83 0.14
CA TYR A 186 3.07 -16.09 -0.48
C TYR A 186 4.24 -15.92 0.50
N ASP A 187 5.43 -15.98 -0.04
CA ASP A 187 6.68 -15.68 0.65
C ASP A 187 7.66 -15.07 -0.38
N TRP A 188 7.93 -13.79 -0.21
CA TRP A 188 8.83 -13.02 -1.06
C TRP A 188 10.18 -12.74 -0.42
N SER A 189 10.56 -13.47 0.64
CA SER A 189 11.80 -13.24 1.40
C SER A 189 13.04 -13.20 0.49
N ALA A 190 13.13 -14.14 -0.47
CA ALA A 190 14.26 -14.19 -1.39
C ALA A 190 14.30 -12.98 -2.34
N GLN A 191 13.13 -12.55 -2.86
CA GLN A 191 13.04 -11.39 -3.75
C GLN A 191 13.30 -10.08 -2.99
N VAL A 192 12.81 -9.98 -1.76
CA VAL A 192 13.04 -8.82 -0.88
C VAL A 192 14.52 -8.61 -0.59
N ALA A 193 15.25 -9.68 -0.32
CA ALA A 193 16.70 -9.61 -0.10
C ALA A 193 17.48 -9.11 -1.33
N GLY A 194 16.89 -9.20 -2.53
CA GLY A 194 17.45 -8.73 -3.79
C GLY A 194 17.01 -7.32 -4.21
N LEU A 195 16.17 -6.64 -3.44
CA LEU A 195 15.72 -5.28 -3.78
C LEU A 195 16.88 -4.28 -3.73
N ALA A 196 17.09 -3.55 -4.82
CA ALA A 196 18.16 -2.57 -4.94
C ALA A 196 17.79 -1.18 -4.40
N MET A 197 16.48 -0.83 -4.42
CA MET A 197 16.03 0.47 -3.92
C MET A 197 15.94 0.47 -2.38
N PRO A 198 16.14 1.64 -1.74
CA PRO A 198 15.85 1.79 -0.31
C PRO A 198 14.38 1.54 0.00
N VAL A 199 14.12 0.85 1.12
CA VAL A 199 12.76 0.57 1.61
C VAL A 199 12.58 1.17 3.01
N MET A 200 11.46 1.87 3.21
CA MET A 200 10.99 2.32 4.51
C MET A 200 9.86 1.41 4.98
N LEU A 201 10.06 0.75 6.10
CA LEU A 201 9.05 -0.05 6.78
C LEU A 201 8.46 0.77 7.92
N ILE A 202 7.13 0.88 7.98
CA ILE A 202 6.40 1.60 9.03
C ILE A 202 5.33 0.70 9.59
N TYR A 203 5.38 0.43 10.91
CA TYR A 203 4.42 -0.42 11.62
C TYR A 203 3.88 0.28 12.86
N ALA A 204 2.74 -0.17 13.35
CA ALA A 204 2.23 0.16 14.67
C ALA A 204 2.84 -0.76 15.74
N ASP A 205 2.92 -0.31 16.99
CA ASP A 205 3.32 -1.18 18.10
C ASP A 205 2.23 -2.20 18.47
N ALA A 206 0.95 -1.88 18.15
CA ALA A 206 -0.19 -2.79 18.25
C ALA A 206 -0.77 -3.15 16.86
N ASP A 207 0.11 -3.47 15.90
CA ASP A 207 -0.24 -3.86 14.53
C ASP A 207 -0.88 -5.26 14.48
N SER A 208 -1.50 -5.60 13.37
CA SER A 208 -1.88 -6.97 13.00
C SER A 208 -0.68 -7.85 12.60
N ILE A 209 0.51 -7.26 12.57
CA ILE A 209 1.80 -7.88 12.27
C ILE A 209 2.70 -7.71 13.50
N PRO A 210 3.24 -8.80 14.10
CA PRO A 210 4.10 -8.68 15.27
C PRO A 210 5.37 -7.88 14.96
N PRO A 211 5.86 -7.03 15.91
CA PRO A 211 7.11 -6.27 15.74
C PRO A 211 8.32 -7.13 15.38
N ALA A 212 8.33 -8.39 15.81
CA ALA A 212 9.39 -9.34 15.44
C ALA A 212 9.42 -9.62 13.94
N ALA A 213 8.26 -9.71 13.27
CA ALA A 213 8.19 -9.89 11.82
C ALA A 213 8.62 -8.62 11.06
N ALA A 214 8.33 -7.44 11.61
CA ALA A 214 8.84 -6.17 11.08
C ALA A 214 10.38 -6.10 11.15
N ALA A 215 10.96 -6.54 12.27
CA ALA A 215 12.40 -6.61 12.44
C ALA A 215 13.05 -7.66 11.51
N GLU A 216 12.42 -8.82 11.32
CA GLU A 216 12.85 -9.82 10.34
C GLU A 216 12.88 -9.24 8.92
N PHE A 217 11.79 -8.59 8.51
CA PHE A 217 11.72 -7.95 7.19
C PHE A 217 12.83 -6.91 7.02
N PHE A 218 13.05 -6.06 8.04
CA PHE A 218 14.15 -5.08 8.02
C PHE A 218 15.51 -5.76 7.90
N GLY A 219 15.71 -6.92 8.54
CA GLY A 219 16.91 -7.73 8.42
C GLY A 219 17.20 -8.20 7.00
N LEU A 220 16.15 -8.64 6.26
CA LEU A 220 16.27 -9.03 4.84
C LEU A 220 16.70 -7.86 3.94
N LEU A 221 16.33 -6.63 4.31
CA LEU A 221 16.71 -5.40 3.62
C LEU A 221 18.09 -4.86 4.04
N GLY A 222 18.88 -5.67 4.77
CA GLY A 222 20.22 -5.30 5.25
C GLY A 222 20.22 -4.46 6.52
N GLY A 223 19.06 -4.28 7.18
CA GLY A 223 18.95 -3.57 8.44
C GLY A 223 19.42 -4.39 9.63
N GLY A 224 19.88 -3.73 10.72
CA GLY A 224 20.21 -4.40 11.97
C GLY A 224 21.37 -5.39 11.90
N GLN A 225 22.16 -5.41 10.83
CA GLN A 225 23.24 -6.38 10.63
C GLN A 225 24.54 -6.00 11.37
N ARG A 226 24.71 -4.72 11.69
CA ARG A 226 25.90 -4.18 12.39
C ARG A 226 25.60 -2.83 13.01
N ASP A 227 26.47 -2.37 13.89
CA ASP A 227 26.44 -1.02 14.41
C ASP A 227 26.65 0.01 13.29
N ALA A 228 25.88 1.11 13.36
CA ALA A 228 25.91 2.16 12.33
C ALA A 228 27.16 3.05 12.41
N ASN A 229 28.02 2.83 13.36
CA ASN A 229 29.11 3.70 13.76
C ASN A 229 28.60 5.04 14.37
N TRP A 230 29.44 5.70 15.18
CA TRP A 230 29.07 6.96 15.87
C TRP A 230 28.72 8.11 14.91
N ASP A 231 29.28 8.10 13.70
CA ASP A 231 29.05 9.07 12.63
C ASP A 231 27.91 8.65 11.65
N GLY A 232 27.33 7.46 11.86
CA GLY A 232 26.31 6.90 10.99
C GLY A 232 26.82 6.42 9.63
N SER A 233 28.12 6.30 9.41
CA SER A 233 28.73 5.91 8.11
C SER A 233 28.34 4.51 7.65
N LEU A 234 27.92 3.64 8.58
CA LEU A 234 27.48 2.26 8.31
C LEU A 234 25.96 2.08 8.37
N ARG A 235 25.19 3.19 8.38
CA ARG A 235 23.73 3.14 8.39
C ARG A 235 23.21 2.43 7.14
N PRO A 236 22.25 1.47 7.27
CA PRO A 236 21.60 0.86 6.11
C PRO A 236 20.80 1.88 5.31
N ALA A 237 20.65 1.66 4.01
CA ALA A 237 19.81 2.51 3.16
C ALA A 237 18.33 2.39 3.50
N SER A 238 17.86 1.18 3.82
CA SER A 238 16.49 0.94 4.28
C SER A 238 16.31 1.42 5.73
N ARG A 239 15.06 1.68 6.11
CA ARG A 239 14.68 2.21 7.42
C ARG A 239 13.53 1.40 8.02
N LEU A 240 13.43 1.43 9.35
CA LEU A 240 12.31 0.87 10.11
C LEU A 240 11.81 1.92 11.11
N ALA A 241 10.51 2.11 11.16
CA ALA A 241 9.81 2.85 12.20
C ALA A 241 8.71 1.97 12.80
N VAL A 242 8.59 2.00 14.13
CA VAL A 242 7.45 1.44 14.86
C VAL A 242 6.82 2.59 15.64
N LEU A 243 5.57 2.93 15.30
CA LEU A 243 4.88 4.07 15.88
C LEU A 243 4.12 3.64 17.14
N PRO A 244 4.39 4.27 18.29
CA PRO A 244 3.78 3.89 19.56
C PRO A 244 2.31 4.34 19.62
N GLY A 245 1.49 3.53 20.30
CA GLY A 245 0.08 3.81 20.56
C GLY A 245 -0.80 3.80 19.32
N ARG A 246 -0.40 3.06 18.27
CA ARG A 246 -1.14 2.88 17.03
C ARG A 246 -1.50 1.42 16.81
N THR A 247 -2.51 1.23 15.98
CA THR A 247 -2.96 -0.08 15.50
C THR A 247 -2.81 -0.17 13.98
N HIS A 248 -3.03 -1.34 13.43
CA HIS A 248 -3.08 -1.52 11.97
C HIS A 248 -4.05 -0.53 11.28
N TYR A 249 -5.15 -0.20 11.93
CA TYR A 249 -6.31 0.49 11.32
C TYR A 249 -6.28 2.01 11.43
N ASP A 250 -5.43 2.60 12.27
CA ASP A 250 -5.35 4.04 12.47
C ASP A 250 -4.00 4.66 12.06
N MET A 251 -3.16 3.89 11.37
CA MET A 251 -1.81 4.31 10.95
C MET A 251 -1.81 5.53 10.05
N LEU A 252 -2.75 5.64 9.10
CA LEU A 252 -2.82 6.80 8.20
C LEU A 252 -3.18 8.10 8.93
N ALA A 253 -3.76 8.00 10.14
CA ALA A 253 -4.04 9.13 11.01
C ALA A 253 -2.88 9.46 11.98
N ALA A 254 -1.72 8.79 11.87
CA ALA A 254 -0.58 9.03 12.75
C ALA A 254 0.07 10.39 12.45
N PRO A 255 0.15 11.33 13.42
CA PRO A 255 0.70 12.68 13.19
C PRO A 255 2.16 12.68 12.73
N ALA A 256 2.95 11.67 13.10
CA ALA A 256 4.35 11.55 12.71
C ALA A 256 4.55 11.05 11.27
N LEU A 257 3.52 10.49 10.66
CA LEU A 257 3.64 9.81 9.36
C LEU A 257 4.11 10.76 8.24
N PRO A 258 3.57 12.00 8.08
CA PRO A 258 4.03 12.91 7.04
C PRO A 258 5.53 13.19 7.11
N GLU A 259 6.04 13.50 8.30
CA GLU A 259 7.46 13.82 8.51
C GLU A 259 8.36 12.62 8.22
N ILE A 260 8.00 11.43 8.70
CA ILE A 260 8.76 10.19 8.48
C ILE A 260 8.88 9.87 6.98
N VAL A 261 7.78 9.95 6.24
CA VAL A 261 7.74 9.71 4.80
C VAL A 261 8.56 10.76 4.06
N THR A 262 8.36 12.05 4.36
CA THR A 262 9.13 13.14 3.73
C THR A 262 10.63 13.00 4.00
N ALA A 263 11.06 12.73 5.23
CA ALA A 263 12.47 12.54 5.57
C ALA A 263 13.12 11.34 4.84
N PHE A 264 12.32 10.39 4.40
CA PHE A 264 12.81 9.24 3.64
C PHE A 264 12.77 9.47 2.13
N THR A 265 11.75 10.15 1.60
CA THR A 265 11.52 10.34 0.15
C THR A 265 12.09 11.66 -0.39
N GLY A 266 12.37 12.62 0.46
CA GLY A 266 12.89 13.96 0.12
C GLY A 266 14.27 14.03 -0.49
#